data_e1c1ca30c06137e0279323b311a35e31
#
_entry.id   e1c1ca30c06137e0279323b311a35e31
#
_cell.length_a   1.000
_cell.length_b   1.000
_cell.length_c   1.000
_cell.angle_alpha   90.00
_cell.angle_beta   90.00
_cell.angle_gamma   90.00
#
_symmetry.space_group_name_H-M   'P 1'
#
loop_
_entity.id
_entity.type
_entity.pdbx_description
1 polymer ?
#
loop_
_entity_poly.entity_id
_entity_poly.type
_entity_poly.pdbx_seq_one_letter_code
_entity_poly.pdbx_strand_id
1 'polypeptide(L)'
;MRILIMGGTRFIGIYLTQQLVEQGHKVVLFNRGNRPAPVSGVEVITGDRTNPEQLKQKLQGEKFDAIFDNNGRELTDTQPLVEIFQDSVQHFVYMSSAGVYLKSDQMPHREGDAVDPKSRHKGKLDTEDYLMKQNVPFTSIRPTYIYGPQNYNDLEAWFFDRIVRNRPIPIPGNGMHITQFGHVKDLANAMCSVLNNSSAIRQTYNVSGERFVTFDGLA
;
A
#
# COMPACT_ATOMS: atom_id res chain seq x y z
N MET A 1 0.89 -18.09 -9.99
CA MET A 1 0.39 -16.89 -10.71
C MET A 1 1.57 -16.07 -11.21
N ARG A 2 1.40 -15.31 -12.31
CA ARG A 2 2.33 -14.27 -12.72
C ARG A 2 1.81 -12.91 -12.20
N ILE A 3 2.56 -12.25 -11.37
CA ILE A 3 2.10 -11.10 -10.57
C ILE A 3 2.96 -9.88 -10.85
N LEU A 4 2.33 -8.75 -11.21
CA LEU A 4 2.99 -7.46 -11.34
C LEU A 4 2.93 -6.70 -10.02
N ILE A 5 4.06 -6.13 -9.58
CA ILE A 5 4.11 -5.20 -8.46
C ILE A 5 4.63 -3.85 -8.97
N MET A 6 3.82 -2.82 -8.83
CA MET A 6 4.25 -1.44 -9.05
C MET A 6 5.02 -0.97 -7.81
N GLY A 7 6.33 -0.84 -7.92
CA GLY A 7 7.25 -0.66 -6.80
C GLY A 7 8.02 -1.94 -6.46
N GLY A 8 7.96 -2.43 -5.22
CA GLY A 8 8.55 -3.73 -4.84
C GLY A 8 9.96 -3.67 -4.26
N THR A 9 10.69 -2.55 -4.40
CA THR A 9 12.10 -2.45 -3.97
C THR A 9 12.32 -1.55 -2.74
N ARG A 10 11.27 -1.14 -2.06
CA ARG A 10 11.35 -0.32 -0.84
C ARG A 10 10.27 -0.73 0.16
N PHE A 11 10.63 -0.76 1.43
CA PHE A 11 9.76 -0.96 2.59
C PHE A 11 8.70 -2.06 2.36
N ILE A 12 7.41 -1.72 2.34
CA ILE A 12 6.30 -2.68 2.13
C ILE A 12 6.53 -3.57 0.91
N GLY A 13 7.00 -2.96 -0.20
CA GLY A 13 7.23 -3.67 -1.45
C GLY A 13 8.29 -4.76 -1.34
N ILE A 14 9.29 -4.62 -0.45
CA ILE A 14 10.30 -5.66 -0.21
C ILE A 14 9.65 -6.90 0.38
N TYR A 15 8.88 -6.74 1.45
CA TYR A 15 8.22 -7.86 2.14
C TYR A 15 7.15 -8.50 1.27
N LEU A 16 6.37 -7.70 0.54
CA LEU A 16 5.39 -8.20 -0.41
C LEU A 16 6.05 -9.05 -1.51
N THR A 17 7.15 -8.56 -2.08
CA THR A 17 7.90 -9.30 -3.11
C THR A 17 8.44 -10.62 -2.56
N GLN A 18 9.06 -10.60 -1.37
CA GLN A 18 9.60 -11.78 -0.71
C GLN A 18 8.52 -12.84 -0.49
N GLN A 19 7.40 -12.46 0.12
CA GLN A 19 6.31 -13.39 0.42
C GLN A 19 5.68 -14.01 -0.83
N LEU A 20 5.45 -13.22 -1.87
CA LEU A 20 4.89 -13.73 -3.11
C LEU A 20 5.83 -14.72 -3.81
N VAL A 21 7.14 -14.47 -3.77
CA VAL A 21 8.15 -15.41 -4.27
C VAL A 21 8.20 -16.68 -3.42
N GLU A 22 8.18 -16.57 -2.09
CA GLU A 22 8.13 -17.70 -1.16
C GLU A 22 6.87 -18.57 -1.35
N GLN A 23 5.75 -17.96 -1.74
CA GLN A 23 4.51 -18.66 -2.11
C GLN A 23 4.55 -19.30 -3.51
N GLY A 24 5.67 -19.21 -4.22
CA GLY A 24 5.86 -19.83 -5.53
C GLY A 24 5.28 -19.04 -6.71
N HIS A 25 4.99 -17.76 -6.52
CA HIS A 25 4.52 -16.91 -7.61
C HIS A 25 5.67 -16.40 -8.48
N LYS A 26 5.40 -16.20 -9.77
CA LYS A 26 6.31 -15.49 -10.68
C LYS A 26 6.08 -13.99 -10.54
N VAL A 27 6.99 -13.32 -9.85
CA VAL A 27 6.88 -11.89 -9.57
C VAL A 27 7.63 -11.06 -10.60
N VAL A 28 6.97 -10.03 -11.10
CA VAL A 28 7.51 -9.02 -11.99
C VAL A 28 7.41 -7.67 -11.29
N LEU A 29 8.51 -6.94 -11.17
CA LEU A 29 8.52 -5.60 -10.62
C LEU A 29 8.55 -4.56 -11.74
N PHE A 30 7.70 -3.55 -11.63
CA PHE A 30 7.84 -2.34 -12.45
C PHE A 30 8.39 -1.20 -11.57
N ASN A 31 9.58 -0.73 -11.91
CA ASN A 31 10.25 0.34 -11.16
C ASN A 31 11.27 1.08 -12.02
N ARG A 32 11.86 2.16 -11.49
CA ARG A 32 12.84 3.01 -12.19
C ARG A 32 14.25 2.42 -12.30
N GLY A 33 14.49 1.20 -11.83
CA GLY A 33 15.81 0.56 -11.87
C GLY A 33 16.84 1.07 -10.85
N ASN A 34 16.48 2.01 -9.97
CA ASN A 34 17.43 2.64 -9.04
C ASN A 34 17.85 1.73 -7.86
N ARG A 35 17.21 0.58 -7.70
CA ARG A 35 17.49 -0.38 -6.63
C ARG A 35 17.37 -1.80 -7.16
N PRO A 36 18.22 -2.73 -6.71
CA PRO A 36 18.09 -4.13 -7.08
C PRO A 36 16.77 -4.73 -6.56
N ALA A 37 16.33 -5.81 -7.19
CA ALA A 37 15.23 -6.62 -6.66
C ALA A 37 15.60 -7.19 -5.28
N PRO A 38 14.63 -7.29 -4.34
CA PRO A 38 14.92 -7.73 -2.97
C PRO A 38 15.23 -9.23 -2.85
N VAL A 39 14.91 -10.01 -3.87
CA VAL A 39 15.21 -11.45 -3.97
C VAL A 39 15.67 -11.79 -5.40
N SER A 40 16.44 -12.87 -5.53
CA SER A 40 16.86 -13.40 -6.82
C SER A 40 15.70 -14.02 -7.58
N GLY A 41 15.82 -14.08 -8.92
CA GLY A 41 14.80 -14.71 -9.78
C GLY A 41 13.56 -13.86 -10.05
N VAL A 42 13.52 -12.62 -9.57
CA VAL A 42 12.45 -11.67 -9.86
C VAL A 42 12.76 -10.92 -11.17
N GLU A 43 11.81 -10.93 -12.08
CA GLU A 43 11.86 -10.14 -13.30
C GLU A 43 11.67 -8.64 -13.00
N VAL A 44 12.39 -7.77 -13.69
CA VAL A 44 12.27 -6.32 -13.53
C VAL A 44 12.03 -5.67 -14.87
N ILE A 45 10.90 -4.98 -14.99
CA ILE A 45 10.60 -4.08 -16.11
C ILE A 45 10.94 -2.65 -15.66
N THR A 46 11.93 -2.06 -16.28
CA THR A 46 12.37 -0.71 -15.93
C THR A 46 11.55 0.34 -16.68
N GLY A 47 10.96 1.27 -15.91
CA GLY A 47 10.16 2.37 -16.44
C GLY A 47 9.71 3.35 -15.37
N ASP A 48 9.19 4.48 -15.82
CA ASP A 48 8.58 5.49 -14.93
C ASP A 48 7.06 5.39 -14.99
N ARG A 49 6.43 5.07 -13.85
CA ARG A 49 4.97 4.96 -13.74
C ARG A 49 4.24 6.27 -13.96
N THR A 50 4.91 7.41 -13.76
CA THR A 50 4.32 8.74 -13.98
C THR A 50 4.30 9.15 -15.45
N ASN A 51 4.82 8.30 -16.34
CA ASN A 51 4.79 8.48 -17.79
C ASN A 51 3.83 7.44 -18.40
N PRO A 52 2.58 7.79 -18.75
CA PRO A 52 1.59 6.86 -19.29
C PRO A 52 2.01 6.19 -20.60
N GLU A 53 2.71 6.91 -21.48
CA GLU A 53 3.19 6.36 -22.74
C GLU A 53 4.23 5.28 -22.50
N GLN A 54 5.13 5.50 -21.55
CA GLN A 54 6.16 4.52 -21.18
C GLN A 54 5.53 3.30 -20.51
N LEU A 55 4.52 3.48 -19.64
CA LEU A 55 3.73 2.38 -19.07
C LEU A 55 3.11 1.54 -20.18
N LYS A 56 2.40 2.18 -21.11
CA LYS A 56 1.76 1.50 -22.22
C LYS A 56 2.77 0.76 -23.08
N GLN A 57 3.87 1.40 -23.49
CA GLN A 57 4.91 0.79 -24.29
C GLN A 57 5.53 -0.45 -23.64
N LYS A 58 5.74 -0.42 -22.32
CA LYS A 58 6.43 -1.48 -21.58
C LYS A 58 5.51 -2.61 -21.14
N LEU A 59 4.22 -2.33 -20.91
CA LEU A 59 3.28 -3.28 -20.33
C LEU A 59 2.21 -3.76 -21.32
N GLN A 60 2.03 -3.09 -22.45
CA GLN A 60 1.08 -3.52 -23.46
C GLN A 60 1.48 -4.88 -24.03
N GLY A 61 0.55 -5.84 -24.02
CA GLY A 61 0.79 -7.22 -24.46
C GLY A 61 1.30 -8.14 -23.36
N GLU A 62 1.73 -7.61 -22.20
CA GLU A 62 2.03 -8.42 -21.04
C GLU A 62 0.74 -8.99 -20.43
N LYS A 63 0.85 -10.16 -19.79
CA LYS A 63 -0.27 -10.81 -19.11
C LYS A 63 0.10 -11.08 -17.66
N PHE A 64 -0.75 -10.62 -16.76
CA PHE A 64 -0.62 -10.85 -15.32
C PHE A 64 -1.93 -11.40 -14.75
N ASP A 65 -1.82 -12.37 -13.87
CA ASP A 65 -2.98 -12.90 -13.13
C ASP A 65 -3.43 -11.89 -12.07
N ALA A 66 -2.46 -11.23 -11.41
CA ALA A 66 -2.74 -10.20 -10.42
C ALA A 66 -1.77 -9.02 -10.54
N ILE A 67 -2.23 -7.84 -10.10
CA ILE A 67 -1.45 -6.61 -10.04
C ILE A 67 -1.53 -6.03 -8.64
N PHE A 68 -0.40 -5.72 -8.03
CA PHE A 68 -0.31 -4.94 -6.80
C PHE A 68 0.15 -3.51 -7.13
N ASP A 69 -0.76 -2.57 -7.04
CA ASP A 69 -0.42 -1.16 -7.12
C ASP A 69 -0.06 -0.63 -5.73
N ASN A 70 1.20 -0.84 -5.36
CA ASN A 70 1.71 -0.56 -4.02
C ASN A 70 2.14 0.91 -3.82
N ASN A 71 2.28 1.69 -4.88
CA ASN A 71 2.82 3.05 -4.80
C ASN A 71 2.07 4.11 -5.61
N GLY A 72 0.86 3.82 -6.12
CA GLY A 72 -0.02 4.81 -6.73
C GLY A 72 -0.53 5.80 -5.67
N ARG A 73 -0.28 7.09 -5.82
CA ARG A 73 -0.70 8.14 -4.89
C ARG A 73 -1.89 8.93 -5.42
N GLU A 74 -1.87 9.20 -6.70
CA GLU A 74 -2.88 9.96 -7.41
C GLU A 74 -3.61 9.05 -8.41
N LEU A 75 -4.82 9.42 -8.80
CA LEU A 75 -5.56 8.69 -9.82
C LEU A 75 -4.76 8.55 -11.12
N THR A 76 -4.05 9.58 -11.51
CA THR A 76 -3.19 9.60 -12.71
C THR A 76 -2.07 8.56 -12.68
N ASP A 77 -1.70 8.09 -11.51
CA ASP A 77 -0.71 7.00 -11.37
C ASP A 77 -1.32 5.62 -11.69
N THR A 78 -2.59 5.40 -11.34
CA THR A 78 -3.24 4.08 -11.38
C THR A 78 -4.13 3.90 -12.60
N GLN A 79 -4.78 4.95 -13.07
CA GLN A 79 -5.68 4.91 -14.21
C GLN A 79 -5.05 4.25 -15.46
N PRO A 80 -3.82 4.60 -15.89
CA PRO A 80 -3.21 3.97 -17.06
C PRO A 80 -3.00 2.44 -16.90
N LEU A 81 -2.72 1.97 -15.68
CA LEU A 81 -2.61 0.52 -15.41
C LEU A 81 -3.97 -0.17 -15.57
N VAL A 82 -5.02 0.43 -15.05
CA VAL A 82 -6.38 -0.12 -15.18
C VAL A 82 -6.77 -0.18 -16.65
N GLU A 83 -6.53 0.89 -17.42
CA GLU A 83 -6.83 0.93 -18.86
C GLU A 83 -6.09 -0.15 -19.67
N ILE A 84 -4.87 -0.52 -19.26
CA ILE A 84 -4.10 -1.58 -19.93
C ILE A 84 -4.64 -2.98 -19.56
N PHE A 85 -5.07 -3.20 -18.32
CA PHE A 85 -5.27 -4.56 -17.79
C PHE A 85 -6.70 -4.89 -17.36
N GLN A 86 -7.67 -3.95 -17.39
CA GLN A 86 -9.02 -4.17 -16.86
C GLN A 86 -9.74 -5.40 -17.43
N ASP A 87 -9.48 -5.74 -18.69
CA ASP A 87 -10.12 -6.87 -19.38
C ASP A 87 -9.37 -8.19 -19.22
N SER A 88 -8.21 -8.20 -18.60
CA SER A 88 -7.32 -9.35 -18.53
C SER A 88 -6.87 -9.77 -17.13
N VAL A 89 -6.83 -8.82 -16.18
CA VAL A 89 -6.39 -9.10 -14.80
C VAL A 89 -7.49 -9.79 -14.00
N GLN A 90 -7.11 -10.80 -13.22
CA GLN A 90 -8.04 -11.51 -12.34
C GLN A 90 -8.18 -10.86 -10.97
N HIS A 91 -7.15 -10.10 -10.54
CA HIS A 91 -7.18 -9.37 -9.27
C HIS A 91 -6.26 -8.15 -9.29
N PHE A 92 -6.81 -6.98 -8.96
CA PHE A 92 -6.10 -5.72 -8.84
C PHE A 92 -6.08 -5.28 -7.37
N VAL A 93 -4.95 -5.39 -6.69
CA VAL A 93 -4.81 -5.00 -5.27
C VAL A 93 -4.22 -3.60 -5.20
N TYR A 94 -5.00 -2.66 -4.68
CA TYR A 94 -4.63 -1.26 -4.59
C TYR A 94 -4.25 -0.87 -3.16
N MET A 95 -3.11 -0.23 -2.99
CA MET A 95 -2.65 0.34 -1.72
C MET A 95 -3.25 1.73 -1.53
N SER A 96 -4.34 1.81 -0.79
CA SER A 96 -4.96 3.06 -0.33
C SER A 96 -4.33 3.56 0.99
N SER A 97 -5.11 4.13 1.88
CA SER A 97 -4.66 4.64 3.19
C SER A 97 -5.85 4.83 4.14
N ALA A 98 -5.72 4.49 5.40
CA ALA A 98 -6.68 4.88 6.44
C ALA A 98 -6.74 6.40 6.68
N GLY A 99 -5.77 7.16 6.18
CA GLY A 99 -5.78 8.63 6.21
C GLY A 99 -6.85 9.28 5.34
N VAL A 100 -7.68 8.50 4.64
CA VAL A 100 -8.82 8.98 3.85
C VAL A 100 -10.05 9.30 4.70
N TYR A 101 -10.15 8.76 5.92
CA TYR A 101 -11.35 8.96 6.76
C TYR A 101 -11.50 10.39 7.24
N LEU A 102 -12.76 10.80 7.34
CA LEU A 102 -13.12 12.04 8.02
C LEU A 102 -12.77 11.91 9.51
N LYS A 103 -12.16 12.96 10.08
CA LYS A 103 -11.88 12.98 11.51
C LYS A 103 -13.19 12.87 12.29
N SER A 104 -13.23 11.95 13.25
CA SER A 104 -14.39 11.66 14.07
C SER A 104 -13.94 11.24 15.47
N ASP A 105 -14.79 11.51 16.48
CA ASP A 105 -14.62 10.99 17.83
C ASP A 105 -15.10 9.53 17.93
N GLN A 106 -15.75 9.01 16.90
CA GLN A 106 -16.19 7.63 16.83
C GLN A 106 -15.05 6.75 16.29
N MET A 107 -14.52 5.89 17.13
CA MET A 107 -13.44 4.96 16.83
C MET A 107 -13.78 3.54 17.31
N PRO A 108 -13.20 2.50 16.67
CA PRO A 108 -12.35 2.51 15.48
C PRO A 108 -13.13 2.86 14.20
N HIS A 109 -12.45 3.46 13.24
CA HIS A 109 -13.02 3.63 11.89
C HIS A 109 -13.27 2.27 11.23
N ARG A 110 -14.42 2.17 10.56
CA ARG A 110 -14.82 1.02 9.73
C ARG A 110 -14.78 1.40 8.26
N GLU A 111 -14.71 0.42 7.38
CA GLU A 111 -14.56 0.63 5.94
C GLU A 111 -15.68 1.45 5.31
N GLY A 112 -16.90 1.37 5.88
CA GLY A 112 -18.07 2.15 5.44
C GLY A 112 -18.19 3.55 6.05
N ASP A 113 -17.26 3.97 6.93
CA ASP A 113 -17.33 5.29 7.55
C ASP A 113 -17.05 6.40 6.56
N ALA A 114 -17.51 7.61 6.92
CA ALA A 114 -17.37 8.81 6.09
C ALA A 114 -15.89 9.11 5.79
N VAL A 115 -15.62 9.44 4.53
CA VAL A 115 -14.29 9.83 4.05
C VAL A 115 -14.21 11.35 3.87
N ASP A 116 -13.01 11.90 4.00
CA ASP A 116 -12.77 13.33 3.88
C ASP A 116 -12.36 13.70 2.43
N PRO A 117 -13.22 14.38 1.66
CA PRO A 117 -12.89 14.80 0.30
C PRO A 117 -11.77 15.86 0.24
N LYS A 118 -11.38 16.41 1.38
CA LYS A 118 -10.25 17.36 1.52
C LYS A 118 -9.02 16.71 2.17
N SER A 119 -9.03 15.38 2.37
CA SER A 119 -7.87 14.67 2.90
C SER A 119 -6.63 14.92 2.04
N ARG A 120 -5.47 14.98 2.68
CA ARG A 120 -4.19 14.92 1.98
C ARG A 120 -4.00 13.64 1.15
N HIS A 121 -4.85 12.65 1.37
CA HIS A 121 -4.90 11.39 0.63
C HIS A 121 -6.05 11.36 -0.41
N LYS A 122 -6.52 12.54 -0.85
CA LYS A 122 -7.61 12.64 -1.84
C LYS A 122 -7.34 11.81 -3.09
N GLY A 123 -6.12 11.80 -3.61
CA GLY A 123 -5.75 10.99 -4.77
C GLY A 123 -6.01 9.49 -4.57
N LYS A 124 -5.92 8.99 -3.32
CA LYS A 124 -6.30 7.61 -2.97
C LYS A 124 -7.81 7.41 -3.08
N LEU A 125 -8.61 8.35 -2.58
CA LEU A 125 -10.07 8.30 -2.71
C LEU A 125 -10.51 8.34 -4.16
N ASP A 126 -9.97 9.27 -4.94
CA ASP A 126 -10.30 9.40 -6.37
C ASP A 126 -9.99 8.09 -7.11
N THR A 127 -8.91 7.40 -6.71
CA THR A 127 -8.53 6.09 -7.27
C THR A 127 -9.50 5.00 -6.82
N GLU A 128 -9.89 4.93 -5.55
CA GLU A 128 -10.91 3.98 -5.07
C GLU A 128 -12.24 4.17 -5.79
N ASP A 129 -12.69 5.41 -5.93
CA ASP A 129 -13.92 5.76 -6.66
C ASP A 129 -13.84 5.35 -8.14
N TYR A 130 -12.69 5.55 -8.76
CA TYR A 130 -12.44 5.14 -10.13
C TYR A 130 -12.50 3.61 -10.27
N LEU A 131 -11.78 2.86 -9.42
CA LEU A 131 -11.79 1.39 -9.43
C LEU A 131 -13.20 0.83 -9.20
N MET A 132 -13.98 1.46 -8.30
CA MET A 132 -15.37 1.07 -8.05
C MET A 132 -16.26 1.23 -9.28
N LYS A 133 -16.04 2.29 -10.09
CA LYS A 133 -16.80 2.57 -11.31
C LYS A 133 -16.38 1.70 -12.49
N GLN A 134 -15.12 1.24 -12.51
CA GLN A 134 -14.64 0.35 -13.54
C GLN A 134 -15.05 -1.10 -13.25
N ASN A 135 -15.13 -1.92 -14.30
CA ASN A 135 -15.41 -3.36 -14.15
C ASN A 135 -14.10 -4.15 -13.89
N VAL A 136 -13.30 -3.68 -12.94
CA VAL A 136 -12.04 -4.32 -12.57
C VAL A 136 -12.24 -5.11 -11.26
N PRO A 137 -11.73 -6.35 -11.15
CA PRO A 137 -11.80 -7.14 -9.92
C PRO A 137 -10.75 -6.63 -8.92
N PHE A 138 -11.06 -5.57 -8.17
CA PHE A 138 -10.11 -4.93 -7.26
C PHE A 138 -10.33 -5.29 -5.79
N THR A 139 -9.27 -5.12 -4.99
CA THR A 139 -9.32 -4.98 -3.53
C THR A 139 -8.54 -3.74 -3.13
N SER A 140 -9.13 -2.87 -2.33
CA SER A 140 -8.46 -1.71 -1.76
C SER A 140 -7.99 -2.00 -0.34
N ILE A 141 -6.73 -1.70 -0.03
CA ILE A 141 -6.14 -1.87 1.30
C ILE A 141 -5.86 -0.49 1.88
N ARG A 142 -6.45 -0.20 3.05
CA ARG A 142 -6.29 1.05 3.80
C ARG A 142 -5.41 0.81 5.05
N PRO A 143 -4.08 0.84 4.93
CA PRO A 143 -3.22 0.70 6.09
C PRO A 143 -3.27 1.95 6.97
N THR A 144 -3.03 1.74 8.27
CA THR A 144 -2.73 2.78 9.26
C THR A 144 -1.26 3.22 9.13
N TYR A 145 -0.66 3.78 10.19
CA TYR A 145 0.78 4.04 10.23
C TYR A 145 1.55 2.73 10.24
N ILE A 146 2.36 2.51 9.20
CA ILE A 146 3.14 1.27 9.06
C ILE A 146 4.57 1.51 9.51
N TYR A 147 5.05 0.62 10.40
CA TYR A 147 6.41 0.63 10.93
C TYR A 147 7.13 -0.69 10.63
N GLY A 148 8.42 -0.72 10.88
CA GLY A 148 9.24 -1.92 10.76
C GLY A 148 10.52 -1.69 9.97
N PRO A 149 11.37 -2.72 9.88
CA PRO A 149 12.67 -2.60 9.24
C PRO A 149 12.57 -2.10 7.81
N GLN A 150 13.54 -1.27 7.42
CA GLN A 150 13.61 -0.61 6.11
C GLN A 150 12.56 0.48 5.86
N ASN A 151 11.86 0.94 6.91
CA ASN A 151 11.05 2.13 6.80
C ASN A 151 11.93 3.32 6.39
N TYR A 152 11.48 4.05 5.39
CA TYR A 152 12.16 5.26 4.92
C TYR A 152 11.52 6.55 5.46
N ASN A 153 10.41 6.41 6.18
CA ASN A 153 9.82 7.49 6.96
C ASN A 153 10.40 7.40 8.37
N ASP A 154 10.71 8.54 8.95
CA ASP A 154 11.33 8.64 10.29
C ASP A 154 10.32 8.35 11.42
N LEU A 155 9.40 7.41 11.26
CA LEU A 155 8.36 7.14 12.24
C LEU A 155 8.98 6.60 13.55
N GLU A 156 9.41 5.35 13.55
CA GLU A 156 10.06 4.72 14.70
C GLU A 156 11.50 5.22 14.92
N ALA A 157 12.22 5.50 13.83
CA ALA A 157 13.59 6.00 13.90
C ALA A 157 13.68 7.34 14.62
N TRP A 158 12.65 8.19 14.50
CA TRP A 158 12.60 9.47 15.21
C TRP A 158 12.58 9.30 16.73
N PHE A 159 11.86 8.32 17.26
CA PHE A 159 11.84 8.02 18.68
C PHE A 159 13.19 7.47 19.14
N PHE A 160 13.72 6.47 18.44
CA PHE A 160 15.01 5.87 18.77
C PHE A 160 16.16 6.89 18.74
N ASP A 161 16.20 7.77 17.74
CA ASP A 161 17.24 8.83 17.67
C ASP A 161 17.18 9.76 18.89
N ARG A 162 15.97 10.12 19.35
CA ARG A 162 15.80 10.97 20.54
C ARG A 162 16.22 10.25 21.81
N ILE A 163 15.82 9.01 21.99
CA ILE A 163 16.17 8.19 23.17
C ILE A 163 17.70 8.03 23.26
N VAL A 164 18.35 7.59 22.18
CA VAL A 164 19.80 7.35 22.15
C VAL A 164 20.59 8.64 22.42
N ARG A 165 20.08 9.78 21.97
CA ARG A 165 20.72 11.10 22.17
C ARG A 165 20.26 11.84 23.42
N ASN A 166 19.48 11.18 24.27
CA ASN A 166 18.89 11.78 25.47
C ASN A 166 18.17 13.11 25.19
N ARG A 167 17.39 13.15 24.10
CA ARG A 167 16.60 14.30 23.69
C ARG A 167 15.14 14.14 24.15
N PRO A 168 14.45 15.20 24.53
CA PRO A 168 13.05 15.10 24.94
C PRO A 168 12.16 14.67 23.79
N ILE A 169 11.16 13.82 24.09
CA ILE A 169 10.09 13.43 23.18
C ILE A 169 8.89 14.35 23.45
N PRO A 170 8.59 15.31 22.56
CA PRO A 170 7.40 16.15 22.74
C PRO A 170 6.13 15.34 22.50
N ILE A 171 5.23 15.37 23.48
CA ILE A 171 3.94 14.71 23.43
C ILE A 171 2.86 15.73 23.05
N PRO A 172 2.10 15.51 21.94
CA PRO A 172 1.06 16.46 21.52
C PRO A 172 -0.09 16.54 22.51
N GLY A 173 -0.50 17.77 22.84
CA GLY A 173 -1.65 18.02 23.72
C GLY A 173 -1.46 17.42 25.12
N ASN A 174 -2.41 16.62 25.57
CA ASN A 174 -2.35 15.89 26.85
C ASN A 174 -1.85 14.43 26.70
N GLY A 175 -1.36 14.05 25.53
CA GLY A 175 -0.86 12.69 25.25
C GLY A 175 -1.93 11.62 25.07
N MET A 176 -3.20 11.91 25.30
CA MET A 176 -4.30 10.93 25.31
C MET A 176 -4.86 10.63 23.91
N HIS A 177 -4.38 11.29 22.85
CA HIS A 177 -4.80 10.99 21.50
C HIS A 177 -4.38 9.57 21.12
N ILE A 178 -5.33 8.83 20.59
CA ILE A 178 -5.14 7.43 20.18
C ILE A 178 -4.54 7.39 18.78
N THR A 179 -3.58 6.50 18.60
CA THR A 179 -3.04 6.12 17.29
C THR A 179 -2.93 4.61 17.19
N GLN A 180 -2.83 4.09 15.95
CA GLN A 180 -2.69 2.67 15.70
C GLN A 180 -1.63 2.43 14.63
N PHE A 181 -0.75 1.48 14.90
CA PHE A 181 0.35 1.11 14.03
C PHE A 181 0.14 -0.30 13.49
N GLY A 182 0.59 -0.54 12.27
CA GLY A 182 0.68 -1.88 11.69
C GLY A 182 2.13 -2.24 11.36
N HIS A 183 2.54 -3.48 11.63
CA HIS A 183 3.86 -3.92 11.23
C HIS A 183 3.91 -4.23 9.74
N VAL A 184 5.00 -3.88 9.07
CA VAL A 184 5.16 -4.02 7.62
C VAL A 184 4.96 -5.44 7.09
N LYS A 185 5.36 -6.45 7.86
CA LYS A 185 5.18 -7.86 7.49
C LYS A 185 3.71 -8.27 7.56
N ASP A 186 2.97 -7.78 8.55
CA ASP A 186 1.54 -8.08 8.70
C ASP A 186 0.74 -7.46 7.56
N LEU A 187 1.09 -6.23 7.15
CA LEU A 187 0.51 -5.61 5.98
C LEU A 187 0.79 -6.42 4.70
N ALA A 188 2.04 -6.86 4.50
CA ALA A 188 2.39 -7.69 3.35
C ALA A 188 1.63 -9.02 3.38
N ASN A 189 1.49 -9.67 4.54
CA ASN A 189 0.67 -10.87 4.74
C ASN A 189 -0.79 -10.62 4.36
N ALA A 190 -1.39 -9.54 4.86
CA ALA A 190 -2.77 -9.17 4.54
C ALA A 190 -2.96 -8.94 3.03
N MET A 191 -2.00 -8.28 2.38
CA MET A 191 -2.03 -8.08 0.93
C MET A 191 -1.93 -9.40 0.15
N CYS A 192 -1.11 -10.34 0.60
CA CYS A 192 -1.03 -11.67 -0.03
C CYS A 192 -2.31 -12.50 0.20
N SER A 193 -2.95 -12.39 1.37
CA SER A 193 -4.10 -13.20 1.74
C SER A 193 -5.38 -12.90 0.94
N VAL A 194 -5.45 -11.74 0.27
CA VAL A 194 -6.58 -11.43 -0.62
C VAL A 194 -6.50 -12.14 -1.96
N LEU A 195 -5.32 -12.64 -2.36
CA LEU A 195 -5.19 -13.41 -3.61
C LEU A 195 -6.01 -14.71 -3.54
N ASN A 196 -6.60 -15.09 -4.66
CA ASN A 196 -7.47 -16.28 -4.77
C ASN A 196 -8.67 -16.28 -3.81
N ASN A 197 -9.00 -15.13 -3.22
CA ASN A 197 -10.16 -14.96 -2.35
C ASN A 197 -11.24 -14.15 -3.08
N SER A 198 -12.24 -14.85 -3.63
CA SER A 198 -13.35 -14.20 -4.34
C SER A 198 -14.15 -13.24 -3.47
N SER A 199 -14.21 -13.48 -2.15
CA SER A 199 -14.88 -12.57 -1.21
C SER A 199 -14.15 -11.26 -1.00
N ALA A 200 -12.88 -11.16 -1.40
CA ALA A 200 -12.11 -9.93 -1.33
C ALA A 200 -12.31 -9.01 -2.56
N ILE A 201 -12.89 -9.55 -3.64
CA ILE A 201 -13.12 -8.78 -4.86
C ILE A 201 -14.15 -7.68 -4.61
N ARG A 202 -13.81 -6.45 -5.04
CA ARG A 202 -14.58 -5.21 -4.87
C ARG A 202 -14.81 -4.83 -3.41
N GLN A 203 -13.89 -5.23 -2.55
CA GLN A 203 -13.89 -4.89 -1.12
C GLN A 203 -12.78 -3.90 -0.78
N THR A 204 -13.00 -3.19 0.31
CA THR A 204 -12.00 -2.33 0.96
C THR A 204 -11.74 -2.89 2.34
N TYR A 205 -10.47 -2.93 2.77
CA TYR A 205 -10.08 -3.43 4.10
C TYR A 205 -9.16 -2.43 4.80
N ASN A 206 -9.50 -2.13 6.04
CA ASN A 206 -8.57 -1.49 6.97
C ASN A 206 -7.54 -2.53 7.43
N VAL A 207 -6.27 -2.16 7.38
CA VAL A 207 -5.18 -3.02 7.86
C VAL A 207 -4.35 -2.27 8.90
N SER A 208 -4.39 -2.78 10.13
CA SER A 208 -3.67 -2.20 11.27
C SER A 208 -3.14 -3.31 12.19
N GLY A 209 -2.32 -2.96 13.17
CA GLY A 209 -1.97 -3.85 14.25
C GLY A 209 -3.16 -4.11 15.18
N GLU A 210 -3.03 -5.11 16.03
CA GLU A 210 -4.09 -5.56 16.95
C GLU A 210 -4.46 -4.50 17.99
N ARG A 211 -3.48 -3.68 18.41
CA ARG A 211 -3.65 -2.73 19.53
C ARG A 211 -3.47 -1.29 19.07
N PHE A 212 -4.22 -0.41 19.66
CA PHE A 212 -3.96 1.03 19.62
C PHE A 212 -3.12 1.45 20.82
N VAL A 213 -2.49 2.60 20.72
CA VAL A 213 -1.71 3.25 21.78
C VAL A 213 -2.08 4.73 21.86
N THR A 214 -1.92 5.34 23.03
CA THR A 214 -1.91 6.80 23.16
C THR A 214 -0.54 7.35 22.80
N PHE A 215 -0.43 8.65 22.51
CA PHE A 215 0.88 9.25 22.29
C PHE A 215 1.77 9.20 23.54
N ASP A 216 1.17 9.31 24.72
CA ASP A 216 1.89 9.14 26.00
C ASP A 216 2.39 7.69 26.16
N GLY A 217 1.57 6.71 25.81
CA GLY A 217 1.94 5.29 25.88
C GLY A 217 2.93 4.84 24.80
N LEU A 218 3.17 5.65 23.77
CA LEU A 218 4.16 5.41 22.73
C LEU A 218 5.54 5.93 23.10
N ALA A 219 5.61 7.01 23.92
CA ALA A 219 6.84 7.65 24.35
C ALA A 219 7.47 6.96 25.56
#